data_85791610998e8f59541b031403c5e120
#
_entry.id   85791610998e8f59541b031403c5e120
#
_cell.length_a   1.000
_cell.length_b   1.000
_cell.length_c   1.000
_cell.angle_alpha   90.00
_cell.angle_beta   90.00
_cell.angle_gamma   90.00
#
_symmetry.space_group_name_H-M   'P 1'
#
loop_
_entity.id
_entity.type
_entity.pdbx_description
1 polymer ?
#
loop_
_entity_poly.entity_id
_entity_poly.type
_entity_poly.pdbx_seq_one_letter_code
_entity_poly.pdbx_strand_id
1 'polypeptide(L)'
;MSRDFSEETFESVNSQTTGGNQLRVQVDDQDVPTTYASIVRVSGSAEEFTLDFAGPLKQTGQNQATLRVVERVYLNIWAAKRLKMMLDQAIERYEQTYGPIEIDERKRRING
;
A
#
# COMPACT_ATOMS: atom_id res chain seq x y z
N MET A 1 5.02 -16.33 1.63
CA MET A 1 4.74 -15.59 1.90
C MET A 1 5.31 -14.56 2.53
N SER A 2 5.43 -13.64 2.43
CA SER A 2 6.18 -12.72 2.83
C SER A 2 5.76 -11.99 3.92
N ARG A 3 5.91 -12.38 5.08
CA ARG A 3 5.61 -11.62 6.17
C ARG A 3 6.71 -10.79 6.56
N ASP A 4 7.84 -10.75 5.92
CA ASP A 4 9.02 -10.00 6.32
C ASP A 4 8.82 -8.51 6.22
N PHE A 5 7.98 -8.09 5.30
CA PHE A 5 7.77 -6.66 5.12
C PHE A 5 7.09 -6.03 6.31
N SER A 6 6.21 -6.75 6.93
CA SER A 6 5.56 -6.25 8.11
C SER A 6 6.54 -6.01 9.22
N GLU A 7 7.49 -6.91 9.37
CA GLU A 7 8.48 -6.76 10.41
C GLU A 7 9.38 -5.58 10.17
N GLU A 8 9.74 -5.34 8.93
CA GLU A 8 10.56 -4.19 8.61
C GLU A 8 9.84 -2.89 8.87
N THR A 9 8.57 -2.85 8.55
CA THR A 9 7.76 -1.69 8.81
C THR A 9 7.71 -1.42 10.31
N PHE A 10 7.52 -2.47 11.08
CA PHE A 10 7.43 -2.35 12.50
C PHE A 10 8.72 -1.83 13.10
N GLU A 11 9.84 -2.32 12.64
CA GLU A 11 11.11 -1.90 13.16
C GLU A 11 11.41 -0.46 12.82
N SER A 12 11.03 0.00 11.65
CA SER A 12 11.24 1.37 11.29
C SER A 12 10.48 2.31 12.19
N VAL A 13 9.25 1.99 12.48
CA VAL A 13 8.45 2.80 13.37
C VAL A 13 9.02 2.76 14.78
N ASN A 14 9.39 1.58 15.24
CA ASN A 14 9.88 1.44 16.58
C ASN A 14 11.18 2.20 16.78
N SER A 15 12.06 2.17 15.84
CA SER A 15 13.33 2.83 16.01
C SER A 15 13.18 4.33 16.08
N GLN A 16 12.08 4.88 15.60
CA GLN A 16 11.86 6.29 15.69
C GLN A 16 11.28 6.72 17.01
N THR A 17 10.75 5.81 17.79
CA THR A 17 10.09 6.18 19.02
C THR A 17 10.88 5.86 20.24
N THR A 18 12.03 5.27 20.14
CA THR A 18 12.65 4.77 21.32
C THR A 18 13.33 5.78 22.17
N GLY A 19 13.79 6.83 21.69
CA GLY A 19 14.35 7.85 22.53
C GLY A 19 15.20 7.37 23.66
N GLY A 20 15.86 6.33 23.59
CA GLY A 20 16.71 5.89 24.64
C GLY A 20 16.23 4.73 25.45
N ASN A 21 14.94 4.56 25.55
CA ASN A 21 14.39 3.42 26.24
C ASN A 21 13.95 2.41 25.25
N GLN A 22 14.15 1.15 25.56
CA GLN A 22 13.69 0.12 24.68
C GLN A 22 12.24 -0.14 24.89
N LEU A 23 11.47 0.04 23.84
CA LEU A 23 10.07 -0.18 23.89
C LEU A 23 9.77 -1.52 23.26
N ARG A 24 9.05 -2.37 23.96
CA ARG A 24 8.62 -3.60 23.40
C ARG A 24 7.29 -3.39 22.76
N VAL A 25 7.20 -3.54 21.46
CA VAL A 25 5.95 -3.34 20.74
C VAL A 25 5.45 -4.68 20.22
N GLN A 26 4.21 -4.97 20.49
CA GLN A 26 3.57 -6.16 19.95
C GLN A 26 2.55 -5.73 18.94
N VAL A 27 2.50 -6.41 17.81
CA VAL A 27 1.51 -6.11 16.79
C VAL A 27 0.34 -7.06 16.97
N ASP A 28 -0.85 -6.48 17.18
CA ASP A 28 -2.05 -7.27 17.30
C ASP A 28 -2.79 -7.20 15.98
N ASP A 29 -2.68 -8.24 15.18
CA ASP A 29 -3.35 -8.30 13.89
C ASP A 29 -4.39 -9.41 13.84
N GLN A 30 -5.05 -9.66 14.99
CA GLN A 30 -6.08 -10.65 15.05
C GLN A 30 -7.40 -10.06 14.60
N ASP A 31 -8.13 -10.81 13.83
CA ASP A 31 -9.49 -10.44 13.42
C ASP A 31 -9.54 -9.12 12.66
N VAL A 32 -8.51 -8.83 11.89
CA VAL A 32 -8.48 -7.62 11.09
C VAL A 32 -9.27 -7.83 9.81
N PRO A 33 -10.20 -6.93 9.48
CA PRO A 33 -10.91 -7.04 8.22
C PRO A 33 -9.94 -6.93 7.06
N THR A 34 -10.19 -7.70 6.03
CA THR A 34 -9.29 -7.76 4.89
C THR A 34 -10.03 -7.33 3.64
N THR A 35 -9.38 -6.50 2.83
CA THR A 35 -9.96 -6.00 1.61
C THR A 35 -8.95 -6.19 0.48
N TYR A 36 -9.43 -6.60 -0.66
CA TYR A 36 -8.60 -6.71 -1.84
C TYR A 36 -8.85 -5.49 -2.71
N ALA A 37 -7.79 -4.84 -3.17
CA ALA A 37 -7.92 -3.68 -4.02
C ALA A 37 -6.98 -3.80 -5.20
N SER A 38 -7.44 -3.37 -6.36
CA SER A 38 -6.61 -3.37 -7.55
C SER A 38 -6.27 -1.95 -8.01
N ILE A 39 -6.96 -0.95 -7.48
CA ILE A 39 -6.71 0.44 -7.85
C ILE A 39 -6.68 1.26 -6.57
N VAL A 40 -5.74 2.20 -6.52
CA VAL A 40 -5.62 3.08 -5.37
C VAL A 40 -5.60 4.51 -5.88
N ARG A 41 -6.40 5.36 -5.26
CA ARG A 41 -6.39 6.79 -5.55
C ARG A 41 -5.82 7.51 -4.35
N VAL A 42 -5.06 8.56 -4.60
CA VAL A 42 -4.45 9.33 -3.53
C VAL A 42 -4.82 10.78 -3.72
N SER A 43 -5.28 11.41 -2.66
CA SER A 43 -5.49 12.83 -2.64
C SER A 43 -4.98 13.34 -1.30
N GLY A 44 -4.90 14.65 -1.15
CA GLY A 44 -4.35 15.14 0.09
C GLY A 44 -4.52 16.61 0.30
N SER A 45 -4.25 17.02 1.53
CA SER A 45 -4.21 18.40 1.93
C SER A 45 -2.88 18.65 2.61
N ALA A 46 -2.75 19.79 3.25
CA ALA A 46 -1.51 20.10 3.97
C ALA A 46 -1.34 19.22 5.20
N GLU A 47 -2.42 18.68 5.74
CA GLU A 47 -2.35 17.93 6.99
C GLU A 47 -2.47 16.43 6.83
N GLU A 48 -3.15 15.97 5.79
CA GLU A 48 -3.38 14.53 5.68
C GLU A 48 -3.60 14.11 4.25
N PHE A 49 -3.36 12.84 4.01
CA PHE A 49 -3.59 12.22 2.73
C PHE A 49 -4.74 11.25 2.86
N THR A 50 -5.48 11.11 1.77
CA THR A 50 -6.57 10.14 1.69
C THR A 50 -6.19 9.07 0.68
N LEU A 51 -6.26 7.83 1.11
CA LEU A 51 -6.05 6.70 0.21
C LEU A 51 -7.38 6.01 0.00
N ASP A 52 -7.81 5.93 -1.24
CA ASP A 52 -9.03 5.20 -1.58
C ASP A 52 -8.62 3.94 -2.28
N PHE A 53 -9.00 2.81 -1.69
CA PHE A 53 -8.73 1.51 -2.26
C PHE A 53 -9.99 1.05 -2.98
N ALA A 54 -9.83 0.60 -4.21
CA ALA A 54 -10.98 0.30 -5.04
C ALA A 54 -10.81 -1.00 -5.77
N GLY A 55 -11.91 -1.56 -6.19
CA GLY A 55 -11.90 -2.75 -7.01
C GLY A 55 -11.65 -2.39 -8.46
N PRO A 56 -11.80 -3.35 -9.35
CA PRO A 56 -11.53 -3.08 -10.75
C PRO A 56 -12.60 -2.16 -11.35
N LEU A 57 -12.25 -1.51 -12.41
CA LEU A 57 -13.19 -0.68 -13.13
C LEU A 57 -14.30 -1.57 -13.70
N LYS A 58 -15.52 -1.08 -13.59
CA LYS A 58 -16.66 -1.78 -14.11
C LYS A 58 -17.33 -0.91 -15.15
N GLN A 59 -17.45 -1.41 -16.35
CA GLN A 59 -18.08 -0.65 -17.41
C GLN A 59 -19.59 -0.59 -17.17
N THR A 60 -20.12 0.61 -17.10
CA THR A 60 -21.53 0.79 -16.80
C THR A 60 -22.31 1.34 -17.99
N GLY A 61 -21.65 1.64 -19.08
CA GLY A 61 -22.29 2.13 -20.28
C GLY A 61 -21.28 2.36 -21.34
N GLN A 62 -21.73 2.92 -22.46
CA GLN A 62 -20.83 3.21 -23.54
C GLN A 62 -19.95 4.38 -23.12
N ASN A 63 -18.66 4.19 -23.08
CA ASN A 63 -17.71 5.20 -22.66
C ASN A 63 -17.90 5.62 -21.21
N GLN A 64 -18.43 4.74 -20.39
CA GLN A 64 -18.60 5.01 -18.98
C GLN A 64 -18.16 3.83 -18.16
N ALA A 65 -17.48 4.10 -17.07
CA ALA A 65 -17.06 3.06 -16.15
C ALA A 65 -17.15 3.60 -14.73
N THR A 66 -17.37 2.73 -13.79
CA THR A 66 -17.47 3.08 -12.39
C THR A 66 -16.37 2.42 -11.61
N LEU A 67 -15.76 3.18 -10.72
CA LEU A 67 -14.75 2.69 -9.83
C LEU A 67 -15.34 2.66 -8.43
N ARG A 68 -15.47 1.46 -7.88
CA ARG A 68 -16.08 1.34 -6.56
C ARG A 68 -15.00 1.39 -5.50
N VAL A 69 -15.06 2.41 -4.66
CA VAL A 69 -14.16 2.53 -3.52
C VAL A 69 -14.66 1.61 -2.42
N VAL A 70 -13.83 0.71 -1.96
CA VAL A 70 -14.22 -0.26 -0.94
C VAL A 70 -13.63 0.08 0.42
N GLU A 71 -12.58 0.89 0.46
CA GLU A 71 -11.98 1.26 1.73
C GLU A 71 -11.33 2.62 1.58
N ARG A 72 -11.52 3.48 2.57
CA ARG A 72 -10.88 4.80 2.56
C ARG A 72 -10.09 4.95 3.84
N VAL A 73 -8.84 5.35 3.71
CA VAL A 73 -7.95 5.50 4.85
C VAL A 73 -7.36 6.90 4.84
N TYR A 74 -7.40 7.56 5.99
CA TYR A 74 -6.78 8.85 6.15
C TYR A 74 -5.44 8.64 6.84
N LEU A 75 -4.39 9.24 6.30
CA LEU A 75 -3.07 9.16 6.89
C LEU A 75 -2.57 10.56 7.18
N ASN A 76 -1.93 10.73 8.33
CA ASN A 76 -1.21 11.98 8.51
C ASN A 76 -0.01 11.98 7.56
N ILE A 77 0.59 13.16 7.39
CA ILE A 77 1.62 13.29 6.36
C ILE A 77 2.86 12.45 6.67
N TRP A 78 3.15 12.23 7.94
CA TRP A 78 4.32 11.43 8.31
C TRP A 78 4.08 9.95 8.00
N ALA A 79 2.87 9.47 8.29
CA ALA A 79 2.54 8.08 7.96
C ALA A 79 2.55 7.88 6.45
N ALA A 80 2.08 8.87 5.70
CA ALA A 80 2.10 8.76 4.24
C ALA A 80 3.52 8.68 3.71
N LYS A 81 4.41 9.51 4.26
CA LYS A 81 5.80 9.48 3.82
C LYS A 81 6.46 8.15 4.14
N ARG A 82 6.19 7.63 5.33
CA ARG A 82 6.76 6.34 5.70
C ARG A 82 6.20 5.22 4.83
N LEU A 83 4.92 5.30 4.51
CA LEU A 83 4.33 4.29 3.62
C LEU A 83 5.04 4.27 2.28
N LYS A 84 5.33 5.45 1.73
CA LYS A 84 6.05 5.51 0.47
C LYS A 84 7.39 4.81 0.58
N MET A 85 8.11 5.09 1.64
CA MET A 85 9.43 4.51 1.82
C MET A 85 9.37 3.00 1.98
N MET A 86 8.37 2.51 2.72
CA MET A 86 8.22 1.08 2.90
C MET A 86 7.83 0.39 1.61
N LEU A 87 6.96 1.02 0.85
CA LEU A 87 6.56 0.45 -0.43
C LEU A 87 7.73 0.43 -1.40
N ASP A 88 8.54 1.48 -1.39
CA ASP A 88 9.73 1.50 -2.24
C ASP A 88 10.63 0.31 -1.94
N GLN A 89 10.85 0.05 -0.67
CA GLN A 89 11.71 -1.06 -0.26
C GLN A 89 11.08 -2.40 -0.62
N ALA A 90 9.81 -2.55 -0.38
CA ALA A 90 9.13 -3.82 -0.65
C ALA A 90 9.12 -4.12 -2.14
N ILE A 91 8.85 -3.12 -2.95
CA ILE A 91 8.80 -3.30 -4.39
C ILE A 91 10.20 -3.60 -4.93
N GLU A 92 11.19 -2.91 -4.41
CA GLU A 92 12.56 -3.15 -4.85
C GLU A 92 12.98 -4.58 -4.56
N ARG A 93 12.63 -5.07 -3.37
CA ARG A 93 12.95 -6.44 -2.99
C ARG A 93 12.22 -7.44 -3.86
N TYR A 94 10.97 -7.16 -4.17
CA TYR A 94 10.20 -8.02 -5.05
C TYR A 94 10.85 -8.08 -6.44
N GLU A 95 11.23 -6.92 -6.96
CA GLU A 95 11.78 -6.88 -8.31
C GLU A 95 13.15 -7.53 -8.40
N GLN A 96 13.90 -7.52 -7.32
CA GLN A 96 15.17 -8.22 -7.31
C GLN A 96 14.96 -9.73 -7.37
N THR A 97 13.89 -10.21 -6.83
CA THR A 97 13.62 -11.65 -6.80
C THR A 97 12.90 -12.14 -8.05
N TYR A 98 11.93 -11.37 -8.50
CA TYR A 98 11.04 -11.84 -9.56
C TYR A 98 11.14 -11.03 -10.85
N GLY A 99 11.90 -9.95 -10.84
CA GLY A 99 12.02 -9.12 -12.01
C GLY A 99 11.11 -7.91 -11.97
N PRO A 100 11.29 -6.99 -12.89
CA PRO A 100 10.55 -5.72 -12.86
C PRO A 100 9.05 -5.95 -12.98
N ILE A 101 8.31 -5.10 -12.26
CA ILE A 101 6.86 -5.14 -12.33
C ILE A 101 6.45 -4.24 -13.50
N GLU A 102 5.75 -4.81 -14.45
CA GLU A 102 5.29 -4.06 -15.60
C GLU A 102 3.92 -3.48 -15.31
N ILE A 103 3.84 -2.15 -15.25
CA ILE A 103 2.59 -1.48 -14.95
C ILE A 103 1.69 -1.43 -16.17
N ASP A 104 2.28 -1.29 -17.36
CA ASP A 104 1.50 -1.17 -18.57
C ASP A 104 0.88 -2.51 -18.91
N GLU A 105 -0.44 -2.55 -18.82
CA GLU A 105 -1.17 -3.79 -19.05
C GLU A 105 -0.92 -4.36 -20.42
N ARG A 106 -0.76 -3.50 -21.42
CA ARG A 106 -0.53 -3.96 -22.77
C ARG A 106 0.81 -4.66 -22.91
N LYS A 107 1.79 -4.22 -22.14
CA LYS A 107 3.12 -4.84 -22.20
C LYS A 107 3.18 -6.12 -21.40
N ARG A 108 2.25 -6.32 -20.48
CA ARG A 108 2.23 -7.56 -19.72
C ARG A 108 1.68 -8.72 -20.51
N ARG A 109 0.92 -8.44 -21.56
CA ARG A 109 0.35 -9.51 -22.32
C ARG A 109 1.42 -10.08 -23.24
N ILE A 110 1.67 -11.34 -23.08
CA ILE A 110 2.69 -11.96 -23.87
C ILE A 110 2.21 -12.29 -25.24
N ASN A 111 1.02 -12.70 -25.39
CA ASN A 111 0.52 -13.09 -26.64
C ASN A 111 -0.43 -12.14 -27.23
N GLY A 112 -0.21 -11.01 -27.05
CA GLY A 112 -0.94 -9.99 -27.69
C GLY A 112 -2.13 -9.53 -27.43
#